data_2b00e52b470b5e2b7c1901a4c899eed6
#
_entry.id   2b00e52b470b5e2b7c1901a4c899eed6
#
_cell.length_a   1.000
_cell.length_b   1.000
_cell.length_c   1.000
_cell.angle_alpha   90.00
_cell.angle_beta   90.00
_cell.angle_gamma   90.00
#
_symmetry.space_group_name_H-M   'P 1'
#
loop_
_entity.id
_entity.type
_entity.pdbx_description
1 polymer ?
#
loop_
_entity_poly.entity_id
_entity_poly.type
_entity_poly.pdbx_seq_one_letter_code
_entity_poly.pdbx_strand_id
1 'polypeptide(L)' 'MQRAELTFTVFLVHALAERWKVTPPEAYAVLSDTGILDEYILPCYDILHTQGREYLVDDITEFVREKGAAV' A
#
# COMPACT_ATOMS: atom_id res chain seq x y z
N MET A 1 9.17 4.47 12.19
CA MET A 1 9.20 3.46 11.11
C MET A 1 10.62 2.98 10.92
N GLN A 2 10.83 1.67 10.88
CA GLN A 2 12.16 1.11 10.66
C GLN A 2 12.52 1.16 9.18
N ARG A 3 13.82 1.07 8.89
CA ARG A 3 14.32 1.19 7.52
C ARG A 3 13.70 0.16 6.56
N ALA A 4 13.57 -1.09 7.01
CA ALA A 4 12.99 -2.14 6.18
C ALA A 4 11.54 -1.85 5.87
N GLU A 5 10.78 -1.36 6.83
CA GLU A 5 9.38 -0.99 6.64
C GLU A 5 9.25 0.20 5.69
N LEU A 6 10.16 1.17 5.79
CA LEU A 6 10.17 2.32 4.91
C LEU A 6 10.45 1.90 3.47
N THR A 7 11.45 1.05 3.27
CA THR A 7 11.79 0.54 1.93
C THR A 7 10.63 -0.22 1.32
N PHE A 8 9.97 -1.06 2.12
CA PHE A 8 8.81 -1.82 1.68
C PHE A 8 7.65 -0.89 1.32
N THR A 9 7.40 0.13 2.15
CA THR A 9 6.34 1.11 1.88
C THR A 9 6.58 1.87 0.59
N VAL A 10 7.82 2.30 0.35
CA VAL A 10 8.18 2.99 -0.89
C VAL A 10 7.94 2.08 -2.10
N PHE A 11 8.33 0.81 -2.00
CA PHE A 11 8.07 -0.17 -3.05
C PHE A 11 6.57 -0.29 -3.33
N LEU A 12 5.77 -0.44 -2.29
CA LEU A 12 4.31 -0.58 -2.44
C LEU A 12 3.67 0.66 -3.04
N VAL A 13 4.09 1.84 -2.57
CA VAL A 13 3.56 3.10 -3.07
C VAL A 13 3.78 3.22 -4.58
N HIS A 14 4.99 2.88 -5.04
CA HIS A 14 5.28 2.94 -6.48
C HIS A 14 4.49 1.90 -7.26
N ALA A 15 4.37 0.68 -6.74
CA ALA A 15 3.61 -0.37 -7.39
C ALA A 15 2.13 -0.01 -7.50
N LEU A 16 1.56 0.54 -6.44
CA LEU A 16 0.17 0.96 -6.42
C LEU A 16 -0.07 2.17 -7.31
N ALA A 17 0.85 3.12 -7.32
CA ALA A 17 0.75 4.29 -8.19
C ALA A 17 0.69 3.85 -9.65
N GLU A 18 1.51 2.91 -10.04
CA GLU A 18 1.51 2.37 -11.40
C GLU A 18 0.18 1.67 -11.71
N ARG A 19 -0.31 0.84 -10.79
CA ARG A 19 -1.58 0.13 -10.96
C ARG A 19 -2.75 1.09 -11.05
N TRP A 20 -2.78 2.11 -10.20
CA TRP A 20 -3.89 3.07 -10.13
C TRP A 20 -3.75 4.21 -11.13
N LYS A 21 -2.61 4.29 -11.82
CA LYS A 21 -2.31 5.36 -12.78
C LYS A 21 -2.36 6.75 -12.14
N VAL A 22 -1.75 6.84 -10.98
CA VAL A 22 -1.62 8.09 -10.22
C VAL A 22 -0.15 8.29 -9.86
N THR A 23 0.18 9.44 -9.30
CA THR A 23 1.56 9.70 -8.85
C THR A 23 1.82 8.98 -7.52
N PRO A 24 3.10 8.68 -7.19
CA PRO A 24 3.42 8.10 -5.89
C PRO A 24 2.89 8.89 -4.70
N PRO A 25 2.99 10.24 -4.65
CA PRO A 25 2.38 10.99 -3.56
C PRO A 25 0.87 10.79 -3.45
N GLU A 26 0.17 10.69 -4.58
CA GLU A 26 -1.27 10.44 -4.58
C GLU A 26 -1.59 9.04 -4.04
N ALA A 27 -0.82 8.04 -4.44
CA ALA A 27 -1.00 6.68 -3.92
C ALA A 27 -0.75 6.64 -2.42
N TYR A 28 0.31 7.32 -1.95
CA TYR A 28 0.59 7.40 -0.53
C TYR A 28 -0.55 8.06 0.24
N ALA A 29 -1.11 9.14 -0.31
CA ALA A 29 -2.23 9.83 0.31
C ALA A 29 -3.44 8.90 0.49
N VAL A 30 -3.73 8.06 -0.50
CA VAL A 30 -4.82 7.08 -0.39
C VAL A 30 -4.56 6.12 0.78
N LEU A 31 -3.34 5.59 0.88
CA LEU A 31 -3.00 4.67 1.97
C LEU A 31 -3.10 5.34 3.34
N SER A 32 -2.66 6.59 3.42
CA SER A 32 -2.71 7.36 4.67
C SER A 32 -4.15 7.73 5.05
N ASP A 33 -4.91 8.25 4.09
CA ASP A 33 -6.27 8.74 4.33
C ASP A 33 -7.24 7.61 4.68
N THR A 34 -7.05 6.41 4.10
CA THR A 34 -7.89 5.26 4.41
C THR A 34 -7.47 4.55 5.68
N GLY A 35 -6.33 4.90 6.26
CA GLY A 35 -5.79 4.24 7.44
C GLY A 35 -5.09 2.92 7.15
N ILE A 36 -5.07 2.48 5.90
CA ILE A 36 -4.47 1.19 5.52
C ILE A 36 -2.99 1.14 5.85
N LEU A 37 -2.27 2.25 5.71
CA LEU A 37 -0.84 2.27 6.03
C LEU A 37 -0.60 1.92 7.50
N ASP A 38 -1.28 2.59 8.40
CA ASP A 38 -1.07 2.41 9.85
C ASP A 38 -1.76 1.18 10.43
N GLU A 39 -2.90 0.79 9.86
CA GLU A 39 -3.72 -0.29 10.40
C GLU A 39 -3.38 -1.65 9.79
N TYR A 40 -2.83 -1.69 8.60
CA TYR A 40 -2.59 -2.94 7.87
C TYR A 40 -1.14 -3.10 7.42
N ILE A 41 -0.62 -2.16 6.62
CA ILE A 41 0.69 -2.33 5.99
C ILE A 41 1.82 -2.42 7.01
N LEU A 42 1.89 -1.47 7.94
CA LEU A 42 2.96 -1.44 8.92
C LEU A 42 2.83 -2.56 9.96
N PRO A 43 1.64 -2.79 10.57
CA PRO A 43 1.51 -3.88 11.53
C PRO A 43 1.72 -5.26 10.94
N CYS A 44 1.39 -5.46 9.67
CA CYS A 44 1.49 -6.75 9.00
C CYS A 44 2.74 -6.88 8.13
N TYR A 45 3.72 -6.00 8.30
CA TYR A 45 4.93 -6.02 7.50
C TYR A 45 5.58 -7.41 7.43
N ASP A 46 5.68 -8.10 8.57
CA ASP A 46 6.35 -9.40 8.62
C ASP A 46 5.73 -10.43 7.68
N ILE A 47 4.42 -10.35 7.48
CA ILE A 47 3.70 -11.25 6.59
C ILE A 47 3.71 -10.69 5.16
N LEU A 48 3.40 -9.41 5.01
CA LEU A 48 3.23 -8.81 3.69
C LEU A 48 4.51 -8.79 2.87
N HIS A 49 5.65 -8.52 3.49
CA HIS A 49 6.90 -8.39 2.74
C HIS A 49 7.36 -9.70 2.09
N THR A 50 6.75 -10.83 2.45
CA THR A 50 7.05 -12.14 1.86
C THR A 50 6.16 -12.45 0.66
N GLN A 51 5.18 -11.62 0.37
CA GLN A 51 4.23 -11.86 -0.72
C GLN A 51 4.72 -11.24 -2.03
N GLY A 52 4.23 -11.76 -3.14
CA GLY A 52 4.57 -11.23 -4.45
C GLY A 52 3.92 -9.87 -4.73
N ARG A 53 4.55 -9.10 -5.63
CA ARG A 53 4.10 -7.75 -5.97
C ARG A 53 2.63 -7.72 -6.43
N GLU A 54 2.26 -8.60 -7.34
CA GLU A 54 0.88 -8.61 -7.88
C GLU A 54 -0.15 -8.95 -6.82
N TYR A 55 0.17 -9.91 -5.97
CA TYR A 55 -0.71 -10.26 -4.87
C TYR A 55 -0.94 -9.06 -3.95
N LEU A 56 0.14 -8.39 -3.58
CA LEU A 56 0.06 -7.23 -2.70
C LEU A 56 -0.74 -6.09 -3.31
N VAL A 57 -0.51 -5.81 -4.59
CA VAL A 57 -1.22 -4.74 -5.29
C VAL A 57 -2.71 -5.04 -5.36
N ASP A 58 -3.08 -6.27 -5.71
CA ASP A 58 -4.48 -6.67 -5.78
C ASP A 58 -5.15 -6.63 -4.41
N ASP A 59 -4.48 -7.16 -3.40
CA ASP A 59 -4.99 -7.22 -2.03
C ASP A 59 -5.23 -5.81 -1.46
N ILE A 60 -4.23 -4.95 -1.57
CA ILE A 60 -4.33 -3.59 -1.04
C ILE A 60 -5.34 -2.76 -1.83
N THR A 61 -5.38 -2.93 -3.14
CA THR A 61 -6.36 -2.22 -3.98
C THR A 61 -7.79 -2.54 -3.54
N GLU A 62 -8.07 -3.83 -3.32
CA GLU A 62 -9.38 -4.24 -2.87
C GLU A 62 -9.69 -3.68 -1.47
N PHE A 63 -8.71 -3.70 -0.59
CA PHE A 63 -8.87 -3.21 0.76
C PHE A 63 -9.19 -1.70 0.79
N VAL A 64 -8.46 -0.89 0.01
CA VAL A 64 -8.74 0.56 -0.02
C VAL A 64 -10.09 0.85 -0.65
N ARG A 65 -10.52 0.05 -1.63
CA ARG A 65 -11.86 0.19 -2.20
C ARG A 65 -12.95 -0.08 -1.17
N GLU A 66 -12.75 -1.07 -0.33
CA GLU A 66 -13.67 -1.36 0.76
C GLU A 66 -13.77 -0.19 1.75
N LYS A 67 -12.70 0.58 1.88
CA LYS A 67 -12.68 1.79 2.71
C LYS A 67 -13.29 3.00 2.00
N GLY A 68 -13.74 2.84 0.77
CA GLY A 68 -14.41 3.90 0.03
C GLY A 68 -13.53 4.68 -0.93
N ALA A 69 -12.28 4.27 -1.12
CA ALA A 69 -11.39 4.96 -2.06
C ALA A 69 -11.77 4.62 -3.50
N ALA A 70 -11.69 5.62 -4.37
CA ALA A 70 -12.03 5.48 -5.79
C ALA A 70 -10.75 5.22 -6.60
N VAL A 71 -10.24 4.01 -6.50
CA VAL A 71 -9.01 3.63 -7.23
C VAL A 71 -9.24 2.47 -8.19
#